data_6c5222dd111a4cab233568ce3d4b54da
#
_entry.id   6c5222dd111a4cab233568ce3d4b54da
#
_cell.length_a   1.000
_cell.length_b   1.000
_cell.length_c   1.000
_cell.angle_alpha   90.00
_cell.angle_beta   90.00
_cell.angle_gamma   90.00
#
_symmetry.space_group_name_H-M   'P 1'
#
loop_
_entity.id
_entity.type
_entity.pdbx_description
1 polymer ?
#
loop_
_entity_poly.entity_id
_entity_poly.type
_entity_poly.pdbx_seq_one_letter_code
_entity_poly.pdbx_strand_id
1 'polypeptide(L)'
;GFAVDGNEYVTVLRDGECTPAPWINVVGNADFGFQVSAEGSGSTWAGNSRENRLTPWSNDPVGDRPGEAIYVRDQDSGVLWGPTALPVRHESGVHVARHGRGYSRFEHNRHGIALDLLQFVPLDAPIKVSRLRIRNLSGRTRHLSVTACVEWVLGTSSASTAPFVSTELEPVTGGLLARNLWNGPDARVAFVDLGGRQTAWTADRTEFIGRNGTVEWPTALATGAVLSGRTVAGLDPCSALQTSVTL
;
A
#
# COMPACT_ATOMS: atom_id res chain seq x y z
N GLY A 1 -0.62 -4.87 23.43
CA GLY A 1 -1.64 -4.67 24.49
C GLY A 1 -2.37 -3.34 24.33
N PHE A 2 -3.40 -3.12 25.11
CA PHE A 2 -4.13 -1.85 25.08
C PHE A 2 -3.27 -0.70 25.61
N ALA A 3 -3.38 0.47 24.97
CA ALA A 3 -2.84 1.71 25.47
C ALA A 3 -3.48 2.08 26.83
N VAL A 4 -2.83 2.96 27.60
CA VAL A 4 -3.29 3.33 28.95
C VAL A 4 -4.70 3.94 28.96
N ASP A 5 -5.04 4.68 27.90
CA ASP A 5 -6.37 5.30 27.70
C ASP A 5 -7.42 4.33 27.13
N GLY A 6 -7.03 3.09 26.81
CA GLY A 6 -7.90 2.05 26.24
C GLY A 6 -8.39 2.31 24.80
N ASN A 7 -7.93 3.35 24.13
CA ASN A 7 -8.40 3.74 22.79
C ASN A 7 -7.69 3.02 21.65
N GLU A 8 -6.50 2.49 21.91
CA GLU A 8 -5.68 1.80 20.91
C GLU A 8 -5.22 0.43 21.42
N TYR A 9 -5.13 -0.54 20.53
CA TYR A 9 -4.34 -1.75 20.72
C TYR A 9 -2.98 -1.58 20.07
N VAL A 10 -1.93 -1.66 20.86
CA VAL A 10 -0.54 -1.41 20.44
C VAL A 10 0.21 -2.73 20.31
N THR A 11 0.76 -2.98 19.12
CA THR A 11 1.67 -4.08 18.83
C THR A 11 3.05 -3.51 18.52
N VAL A 12 4.06 -4.05 19.17
CA VAL A 12 5.47 -3.67 18.95
C VAL A 12 6.19 -4.90 18.45
N LEU A 13 6.78 -4.81 17.25
CA LEU A 13 7.56 -5.87 16.61
C LEU A 13 9.02 -5.41 16.53
N ARG A 14 9.91 -6.19 17.09
CA ARG A 14 11.36 -5.93 17.16
C ARG A 14 12.11 -6.97 16.33
N ASP A 15 13.17 -6.53 15.69
CA ASP A 15 14.20 -7.41 15.13
C ASP A 15 13.66 -8.60 14.33
N GLY A 16 12.73 -8.34 13.40
CA GLY A 16 12.14 -9.35 12.55
C GLY A 16 10.99 -10.16 13.19
N GLU A 17 10.56 -9.81 14.42
CA GLU A 17 9.38 -10.42 15.03
C GLU A 17 8.16 -10.31 14.12
N CYS A 18 7.30 -11.33 14.20
CA CYS A 18 5.98 -11.35 13.57
C CYS A 18 4.90 -11.67 14.62
N THR A 19 3.66 -11.34 14.28
CA THR A 19 2.52 -11.78 15.10
C THR A 19 2.24 -13.27 14.83
N PRO A 20 1.72 -14.03 15.83
CA PRO A 20 1.40 -15.46 15.64
C PRO A 20 0.37 -15.73 14.54
N ALA A 21 -0.43 -14.75 14.22
CA ALA A 21 -1.37 -14.70 13.11
C ALA A 21 -1.60 -13.23 12.76
N PRO A 22 -2.14 -12.89 11.58
CA PRO A 22 -2.46 -11.51 11.23
C PRO A 22 -3.48 -10.91 12.20
N TRP A 23 -3.03 -10.06 13.11
CA TRP A 23 -3.92 -9.30 13.99
C TRP A 23 -4.40 -8.07 13.25
N ILE A 24 -5.65 -8.11 12.81
CA ILE A 24 -6.23 -7.11 11.92
C ILE A 24 -7.06 -6.08 12.65
N ASN A 25 -7.07 -4.86 12.10
CA ASN A 25 -8.08 -3.84 12.36
C ASN A 25 -8.95 -3.67 11.11
N VAL A 26 -10.25 -3.53 11.31
CA VAL A 26 -11.22 -3.26 10.25
C VAL A 26 -11.72 -1.83 10.40
N VAL A 27 -11.55 -1.04 9.35
CA VAL A 27 -11.90 0.38 9.32
C VAL A 27 -12.81 0.64 8.11
N GLY A 28 -13.93 1.30 8.31
CA GLY A 28 -14.83 1.58 7.20
C GLY A 28 -15.98 2.50 7.57
N ASN A 29 -16.72 2.88 6.54
CA ASN A 29 -18.04 3.51 6.62
C ASN A 29 -19.09 2.57 6.00
N ALA A 30 -20.29 3.06 5.69
CA ALA A 30 -21.38 2.23 5.15
C ALA A 30 -21.05 1.61 3.78
N ASP A 31 -20.25 2.30 2.95
CA ASP A 31 -20.04 1.97 1.55
C ASP A 31 -18.62 1.54 1.20
N PHE A 32 -17.68 1.68 2.12
CA PHE A 32 -16.26 1.46 1.84
C PHE A 32 -15.52 1.02 3.10
N GLY A 33 -14.52 0.16 2.94
CA GLY A 33 -13.72 -0.28 4.06
C GLY A 33 -12.41 -0.92 3.66
N PHE A 34 -11.54 -1.07 4.63
CA PHE A 34 -10.31 -1.85 4.53
C PHE A 34 -10.05 -2.58 5.84
N GLN A 35 -9.27 -3.63 5.76
CA GLN A 35 -8.61 -4.24 6.89
C GLN A 35 -7.09 -4.08 6.73
N VAL A 36 -6.39 -4.03 7.85
CA VAL A 36 -4.94 -3.99 7.87
C VAL A 36 -4.40 -4.75 9.08
N SER A 37 -3.39 -5.58 8.87
CA SER A 37 -2.73 -6.31 9.96
C SER A 37 -1.75 -5.43 10.73
N ALA A 38 -1.34 -5.88 11.91
CA ALA A 38 -0.29 -5.24 12.70
C ALA A 38 1.05 -5.17 11.96
N GLU A 39 1.25 -6.04 10.96
CA GLU A 39 2.46 -6.04 10.13
C GLU A 39 2.32 -5.19 8.86
N GLY A 40 1.11 -4.71 8.56
CA GLY A 40 0.83 -3.77 7.48
C GLY A 40 0.23 -4.37 6.22
N SER A 41 -0.03 -5.69 6.17
CA SER A 41 -0.79 -6.27 5.07
C SER A 41 -2.23 -5.76 5.07
N GLY A 42 -2.69 -5.27 3.93
CA GLY A 42 -4.01 -4.65 3.80
C GLY A 42 -4.84 -5.22 2.65
N SER A 43 -6.15 -5.11 2.79
CA SER A 43 -7.13 -5.37 1.73
C SER A 43 -8.26 -4.37 1.83
N THR A 44 -8.67 -3.82 0.69
CA THR A 44 -9.68 -2.76 0.57
C THR A 44 -10.85 -3.25 -0.26
N TRP A 45 -12.07 -2.80 0.07
CA TRP A 45 -13.30 -3.13 -0.65
C TRP A 45 -14.25 -1.94 -0.72
N ALA A 46 -15.21 -1.98 -1.64
CA ALA A 46 -16.30 -1.03 -1.76
C ALA A 46 -17.66 -1.74 -1.72
N GLY A 47 -18.56 -1.34 -0.81
CA GLY A 47 -19.88 -1.91 -0.60
C GLY A 47 -19.85 -3.31 0.03
N ASN A 48 -19.09 -4.25 -0.53
CA ASN A 48 -19.06 -5.64 -0.06
C ASN A 48 -17.64 -6.22 -0.09
N SER A 49 -17.15 -6.70 1.04
CA SER A 49 -15.79 -7.23 1.22
C SER A 49 -15.54 -8.59 0.54
N ARG A 50 -16.58 -9.28 0.11
CA ARG A 50 -16.48 -10.56 -0.58
C ARG A 50 -16.59 -10.42 -2.10
N GLU A 51 -17.62 -9.69 -2.55
CA GLU A 51 -17.97 -9.62 -3.97
C GLU A 51 -17.30 -8.45 -4.70
N ASN A 52 -16.89 -7.41 -3.97
CA ASN A 52 -16.32 -6.20 -4.55
C ASN A 52 -15.03 -5.76 -3.84
N ARG A 53 -14.06 -6.65 -3.81
CA ARG A 53 -12.71 -6.35 -3.37
C ARG A 53 -12.04 -5.44 -4.39
N LEU A 54 -11.39 -4.40 -3.91
CA LEU A 54 -10.52 -3.56 -4.74
C LEU A 54 -9.12 -4.16 -4.81
N THR A 55 -8.62 -4.67 -3.69
CA THR A 55 -7.29 -5.26 -3.56
C THR A 55 -7.37 -6.68 -2.98
N PRO A 56 -6.38 -7.54 -3.23
CA PRO A 56 -6.44 -8.93 -2.79
C PRO A 56 -6.34 -9.06 -1.26
N TRP A 57 -6.98 -10.08 -0.76
CA TRP A 57 -6.79 -10.59 0.59
C TRP A 57 -6.31 -12.04 0.50
N SER A 58 -5.08 -12.29 0.93
CA SER A 58 -4.48 -13.62 0.85
C SER A 58 -5.15 -14.62 1.77
N ASN A 59 -5.71 -14.18 2.91
CA ASN A 59 -6.20 -15.04 3.99
C ASN A 59 -5.15 -16.10 4.41
N ASP A 60 -3.89 -15.77 4.28
CA ASP A 60 -2.78 -16.64 4.66
C ASP A 60 -2.28 -16.24 6.05
N PRO A 61 -2.50 -17.11 7.07
CA PRO A 61 -2.11 -16.77 8.44
C PRO A 61 -0.61 -16.79 8.68
N VAL A 62 0.18 -17.29 7.72
CA VAL A 62 1.64 -17.39 7.84
C VAL A 62 2.33 -16.29 7.04
N GLY A 63 1.97 -16.14 5.77
CA GLY A 63 2.64 -15.22 4.87
C GLY A 63 2.13 -13.80 4.94
N ASP A 64 0.85 -13.62 5.29
CA ASP A 64 0.14 -12.32 5.34
C ASP A 64 0.54 -11.38 4.19
N ARG A 65 0.58 -11.92 2.97
CA ARG A 65 1.09 -11.23 1.79
C ARG A 65 0.26 -9.97 1.49
N PRO A 66 0.88 -8.77 1.48
CA PRO A 66 0.17 -7.55 1.18
C PRO A 66 -0.19 -7.42 -0.31
N GLY A 67 -1.42 -7.00 -0.59
CA GLY A 67 -1.85 -6.54 -1.91
C GLY A 67 -1.74 -5.03 -2.11
N GLU A 68 -1.36 -4.33 -1.04
CA GLU A 68 -1.13 -2.88 -0.99
C GLU A 68 0.14 -2.61 -0.20
N ALA A 69 1.01 -1.73 -0.70
CA ALA A 69 2.27 -1.44 -0.02
C ALA A 69 2.71 0.01 -0.24
N ILE A 70 3.42 0.55 0.75
CA ILE A 70 4.13 1.81 0.64
C ILE A 70 5.61 1.55 0.89
N TYR A 71 6.42 1.93 -0.09
CA TYR A 71 7.87 1.80 -0.05
C TYR A 71 8.53 3.17 0.08
N VAL A 72 9.63 3.21 0.78
CA VAL A 72 10.57 4.33 0.82
C VAL A 72 11.93 3.82 0.37
N ARG A 73 12.54 4.49 -0.59
CA ARG A 73 13.88 4.17 -1.06
C ARG A 73 14.78 5.38 -0.91
N ASP A 74 15.91 5.18 -0.30
CA ASP A 74 16.99 6.17 -0.30
C ASP A 74 17.68 6.16 -1.66
N GLN A 75 17.67 7.29 -2.36
CA GLN A 75 18.20 7.39 -3.72
C GLN A 75 19.75 7.31 -3.74
N ASP A 76 20.39 7.76 -2.67
CA ASP A 76 21.84 7.80 -2.58
C ASP A 76 22.43 6.42 -2.27
N SER A 77 21.81 5.67 -1.36
CA SER A 77 22.29 4.36 -0.91
C SER A 77 21.61 3.17 -1.58
N GLY A 78 20.43 3.37 -2.21
CA GLY A 78 19.61 2.32 -2.78
C GLY A 78 18.85 1.48 -1.75
N VAL A 79 18.96 1.79 -0.45
CA VAL A 79 18.27 1.05 0.61
C VAL A 79 16.77 1.22 0.50
N LEU A 80 16.03 0.10 0.61
CA LEU A 80 14.58 0.03 0.51
C LEU A 80 13.99 -0.39 1.86
N TRP A 81 12.93 0.30 2.32
CA TRP A 81 12.15 -0.05 3.50
C TRP A 81 10.72 0.51 3.40
N GLY A 82 9.91 0.38 4.44
CA GLY A 82 8.55 0.92 4.48
C GLY A 82 8.14 1.40 5.87
N PRO A 83 6.98 2.03 5.99
CA PRO A 83 6.43 2.43 7.29
C PRO A 83 5.89 1.25 8.12
N THR A 84 5.68 0.10 7.49
CA THR A 84 5.13 -1.14 8.04
C THR A 84 6.16 -2.26 8.00
N ALA A 85 5.99 -3.31 8.80
CA ALA A 85 6.90 -4.45 8.81
C ALA A 85 6.88 -5.23 7.48
N LEU A 86 5.72 -5.30 6.83
CA LEU A 86 5.56 -5.84 5.48
C LEU A 86 5.39 -4.71 4.46
N PRO A 87 5.74 -4.93 3.18
CA PRO A 87 6.32 -6.16 2.62
C PRO A 87 7.84 -6.30 2.85
N VAL A 88 8.55 -5.22 3.12
CA VAL A 88 10.03 -5.21 3.24
C VAL A 88 10.41 -5.48 4.69
N ARG A 89 10.40 -6.75 5.08
CA ARG A 89 10.79 -7.16 6.42
C ARG A 89 12.31 -7.09 6.58
N HIS A 90 12.75 -6.45 7.64
CA HIS A 90 14.14 -6.37 8.01
C HIS A 90 14.40 -7.14 9.32
N GLU A 91 15.57 -7.74 9.45
CA GLU A 91 16.00 -8.47 10.65
C GLU A 91 16.25 -7.56 11.87
N SER A 92 16.31 -6.24 11.67
CA SER A 92 16.56 -5.28 12.74
C SER A 92 15.65 -4.07 12.63
N GLY A 93 15.30 -3.51 13.76
CA GLY A 93 14.46 -2.31 13.88
C GLY A 93 13.16 -2.58 14.63
N VAL A 94 12.46 -1.51 14.95
CA VAL A 94 11.21 -1.56 15.69
C VAL A 94 10.08 -1.01 14.83
N HIS A 95 9.02 -1.79 14.67
CA HIS A 95 7.76 -1.35 14.08
C HIS A 95 6.71 -1.28 15.18
N VAL A 96 5.96 -0.19 15.23
CA VAL A 96 4.85 -0.01 16.16
C VAL A 96 3.57 0.14 15.37
N ALA A 97 2.64 -0.78 15.57
CA ALA A 97 1.29 -0.70 15.03
C ALA A 97 0.31 -0.30 16.14
N ARG A 98 -0.54 0.67 15.86
CA ARG A 98 -1.60 1.16 16.74
C ARG A 98 -2.93 1.03 16.03
N HIS A 99 -3.75 0.13 16.49
CA HIS A 99 -5.10 -0.08 15.98
C HIS A 99 -6.10 0.63 16.88
N GLY A 100 -6.63 1.73 16.37
CA GLY A 100 -7.66 2.54 17.04
C GLY A 100 -9.04 2.34 16.40
N ARG A 101 -10.05 2.99 16.98
CA ARG A 101 -11.41 3.00 16.44
C ARG A 101 -11.47 3.90 15.22
N GLY A 102 -11.65 3.31 14.04
CA GLY A 102 -11.74 4.04 12.77
C GLY A 102 -10.40 4.44 12.15
N TYR A 103 -9.27 3.96 12.66
CA TYR A 103 -7.95 4.18 12.07
C TYR A 103 -6.93 3.12 12.46
N SER A 104 -5.85 3.06 11.68
CA SER A 104 -4.63 2.35 12.05
C SER A 104 -3.44 3.27 11.82
N ARG A 105 -2.46 3.23 12.73
CA ARG A 105 -1.24 4.04 12.66
C ARG A 105 -0.03 3.15 12.80
N PHE A 106 0.98 3.40 11.96
CA PHE A 106 2.24 2.67 11.96
C PHE A 106 3.40 3.64 12.13
N GLU A 107 4.32 3.31 13.01
CA GLU A 107 5.50 4.12 13.31
C GLU A 107 6.75 3.27 13.13
N HIS A 108 7.71 3.78 12.37
CA HIS A 108 8.98 3.11 12.13
C HIS A 108 10.11 4.13 11.98
N ASN A 109 11.19 3.91 12.71
CA ASN A 109 12.41 4.72 12.65
C ASN A 109 13.56 3.87 12.14
N ARG A 110 14.14 4.24 10.99
CA ARG A 110 15.27 3.55 10.41
C ARG A 110 16.14 4.49 9.56
N HIS A 111 17.43 4.23 9.50
CA HIS A 111 18.40 4.98 8.68
C HIS A 111 18.38 6.50 8.90
N GLY A 112 18.01 6.97 10.09
CA GLY A 112 17.86 8.40 10.41
C GLY A 112 16.60 9.02 9.81
N ILE A 113 15.63 8.21 9.37
CA ILE A 113 14.32 8.68 8.89
C ILE A 113 13.22 8.08 9.77
N ALA A 114 12.35 8.96 10.28
CA ALA A 114 11.14 8.55 10.97
C ALA A 114 9.93 8.56 10.02
N LEU A 115 9.23 7.44 9.97
CA LEU A 115 8.00 7.25 9.20
C LEU A 115 6.81 7.12 10.16
N ASP A 116 5.72 7.81 9.85
CA ASP A 116 4.46 7.78 10.60
C ASP A 116 3.33 7.71 9.56
N LEU A 117 2.73 6.53 9.42
CA LEU A 117 1.63 6.26 8.48
C LEU A 117 0.32 6.15 9.25
N LEU A 118 -0.63 7.03 8.94
CA LEU A 118 -2.01 6.95 9.43
C LEU A 118 -2.93 6.54 8.28
N GLN A 119 -3.75 5.52 8.52
CA GLN A 119 -4.75 5.01 7.57
C GLN A 119 -6.14 5.10 8.16
N PHE A 120 -7.10 5.62 7.41
CA PHE A 120 -8.50 5.76 7.82
C PHE A 120 -9.44 5.86 6.61
N VAL A 121 -10.73 5.74 6.86
CA VAL A 121 -11.81 5.99 5.89
C VAL A 121 -12.63 7.18 6.43
N PRO A 122 -12.79 8.27 5.66
CA PRO A 122 -13.72 9.35 6.01
C PRO A 122 -15.17 8.84 6.11
N LEU A 123 -15.99 9.47 6.94
CA LEU A 123 -17.38 9.02 7.15
C LEU A 123 -18.26 9.23 5.93
N ASP A 124 -17.95 10.22 5.11
CA ASP A 124 -18.75 10.73 4.00
C ASP A 124 -18.17 10.46 2.61
N ALA A 125 -17.07 9.70 2.53
CA ALA A 125 -16.42 9.41 1.26
C ALA A 125 -15.94 7.95 1.17
N PRO A 126 -16.14 7.28 0.00
CA PRO A 126 -15.70 5.91 -0.22
C PRO A 126 -14.21 5.85 -0.63
N ILE A 127 -13.33 6.34 0.23
CA ILE A 127 -11.89 6.38 0.01
C ILE A 127 -11.10 5.90 1.23
N LYS A 128 -9.97 5.26 1.01
CA LYS A 128 -8.95 5.01 2.02
C LYS A 128 -7.90 6.11 1.93
N VAL A 129 -7.71 6.82 3.01
CA VAL A 129 -6.64 7.82 3.13
C VAL A 129 -5.44 7.18 3.84
N SER A 130 -4.27 7.25 3.19
CA SER A 130 -2.98 6.83 3.75
C SER A 130 -2.09 8.09 3.87
N ARG A 131 -2.05 8.68 5.07
CA ARG A 131 -1.24 9.87 5.34
C ARG A 131 0.13 9.48 5.87
N LEU A 132 1.15 9.55 5.02
CA LEU A 132 2.53 9.32 5.41
C LEU A 132 3.22 10.63 5.80
N ARG A 133 3.76 10.68 7.02
CA ARG A 133 4.64 11.75 7.49
C ARG A 133 6.06 11.21 7.52
N ILE A 134 6.98 11.94 6.92
CA ILE A 134 8.41 11.59 6.88
C ILE A 134 9.18 12.70 7.59
N ARG A 135 10.06 12.33 8.52
CA ARG A 135 10.95 13.26 9.20
C ARG A 135 12.39 12.81 9.06
N ASN A 136 13.26 13.72 8.64
CA ASN A 136 14.69 13.49 8.60
C ASN A 136 15.28 13.76 10.00
N LEU A 137 15.89 12.75 10.58
CA LEU A 137 16.57 12.78 11.88
C LEU A 137 18.10 12.65 11.73
N SER A 138 18.60 12.57 10.50
CA SER A 138 20.01 12.23 10.24
C SER A 138 20.98 13.40 10.26
N GLY A 139 20.50 14.65 10.31
CA GLY A 139 21.33 15.85 10.29
C GLY A 139 22.01 16.13 8.93
N ARG A 140 21.67 15.40 7.87
CA ARG A 140 22.14 15.61 6.48
C ARG A 140 20.96 15.60 5.52
N THR A 141 21.11 16.21 4.37
CA THR A 141 20.11 16.14 3.30
C THR A 141 19.91 14.70 2.86
N ARG A 142 18.65 14.32 2.62
CA ARG A 142 18.26 12.98 2.16
C ARG A 142 17.39 13.09 0.91
N HIS A 143 17.74 12.29 -0.10
CA HIS A 143 16.97 12.16 -1.33
C HIS A 143 16.23 10.83 -1.30
N LEU A 144 14.92 10.89 -1.16
CA LEU A 144 14.08 9.70 -1.04
C LEU A 144 13.09 9.60 -2.21
N SER A 145 12.72 8.39 -2.59
CA SER A 145 11.48 8.17 -3.33
C SER A 145 10.47 7.46 -2.45
N VAL A 146 9.21 7.83 -2.59
CA VAL A 146 8.06 7.16 -1.97
C VAL A 146 7.22 6.55 -3.07
N THR A 147 6.95 5.25 -2.96
CA THR A 147 6.14 4.53 -3.94
C THR A 147 4.97 3.86 -3.24
N ALA A 148 3.74 4.18 -3.67
CA ALA A 148 2.54 3.43 -3.30
C ALA A 148 2.22 2.44 -4.41
N CYS A 149 1.98 1.19 -4.04
CA CYS A 149 1.61 0.12 -4.94
C CYS A 149 0.35 -0.58 -4.47
N VAL A 150 -0.57 -0.85 -5.40
CA VAL A 150 -1.77 -1.66 -5.17
C VAL A 150 -1.90 -2.70 -6.30
N GLU A 151 -2.25 -3.94 -5.94
CA GLU A 151 -2.67 -4.97 -6.89
C GLU A 151 -4.19 -4.90 -7.01
N TRP A 152 -4.73 -4.87 -8.25
CA TRP A 152 -6.16 -4.75 -8.45
C TRP A 152 -6.85 -6.10 -8.55
N VAL A 153 -8.01 -6.20 -7.87
CA VAL A 153 -8.95 -7.33 -8.00
C VAL A 153 -10.22 -6.88 -8.70
N LEU A 154 -10.87 -5.83 -8.20
CA LEU A 154 -12.13 -5.25 -8.70
C LEU A 154 -13.23 -6.31 -8.88
N GLY A 155 -13.42 -7.16 -7.85
CA GLY A 155 -14.40 -8.24 -7.84
C GLY A 155 -14.11 -9.29 -6.78
N THR A 156 -14.36 -10.55 -7.09
CA THR A 156 -14.25 -11.66 -6.13
C THR A 156 -12.81 -12.19 -5.95
N SER A 157 -12.04 -12.26 -7.03
CA SER A 157 -10.66 -12.76 -7.00
C SER A 157 -9.85 -12.26 -8.21
N SER A 158 -8.54 -12.11 -8.04
CA SER A 158 -7.64 -11.75 -9.15
C SER A 158 -7.70 -12.74 -10.30
N ALA A 159 -7.79 -14.05 -10.02
CA ALA A 159 -7.85 -15.09 -11.04
C ALA A 159 -9.08 -14.93 -11.97
N SER A 160 -10.22 -14.47 -11.44
CA SER A 160 -11.43 -14.29 -12.22
C SER A 160 -11.51 -12.93 -12.93
N THR A 161 -10.89 -11.90 -12.40
CA THR A 161 -11.11 -10.52 -12.86
C THR A 161 -9.94 -9.93 -13.65
N ALA A 162 -8.70 -10.38 -13.44
CA ALA A 162 -7.52 -9.83 -14.10
C ALA A 162 -7.64 -9.67 -15.63
N PRO A 163 -8.25 -10.60 -16.39
CA PRO A 163 -8.42 -10.43 -17.84
C PRO A 163 -9.29 -9.24 -18.24
N PHE A 164 -10.11 -8.73 -17.34
CA PHE A 164 -11.10 -7.68 -17.59
C PHE A 164 -10.73 -6.34 -16.94
N VAL A 165 -9.68 -6.29 -16.13
CA VAL A 165 -9.23 -5.04 -15.51
C VAL A 165 -8.41 -4.24 -16.50
N SER A 166 -8.82 -3.00 -16.70
CA SER A 166 -8.07 -1.99 -17.46
C SER A 166 -7.69 -0.84 -16.54
N THR A 167 -6.54 -0.24 -16.82
CA THR A 167 -6.03 0.93 -16.12
C THR A 167 -5.86 2.09 -17.07
N GLU A 168 -6.08 3.30 -16.57
CA GLU A 168 -5.89 4.55 -17.35
C GLU A 168 -5.34 5.65 -16.44
N LEU A 169 -4.60 6.59 -17.02
CA LEU A 169 -4.15 7.79 -16.34
C LEU A 169 -5.27 8.83 -16.36
N GLU A 170 -5.62 9.38 -15.21
CA GLU A 170 -6.48 10.55 -15.12
C GLU A 170 -5.62 11.80 -15.42
N PRO A 171 -5.89 12.56 -16.52
CA PRO A 171 -4.92 13.54 -17.01
C PRO A 171 -4.83 14.82 -16.17
N VAL A 172 -5.83 15.12 -15.34
CA VAL A 172 -5.87 16.35 -14.53
C VAL A 172 -5.10 16.18 -13.23
N THR A 173 -5.30 15.07 -12.53
CA THR A 173 -4.66 14.79 -11.24
C THR A 173 -3.41 13.93 -11.38
N GLY A 174 -3.28 13.20 -12.49
CA GLY A 174 -2.25 12.19 -12.69
C GLY A 174 -2.48 10.91 -11.89
N GLY A 175 -3.64 10.74 -11.28
CA GLY A 175 -4.03 9.51 -10.58
C GLY A 175 -4.25 8.36 -11.58
N LEU A 176 -4.04 7.13 -11.11
CA LEU A 176 -4.35 5.94 -11.92
C LEU A 176 -5.74 5.44 -11.57
N LEU A 177 -6.57 5.33 -12.61
CA LEU A 177 -7.90 4.74 -12.55
C LEU A 177 -7.82 3.27 -12.93
N ALA A 178 -8.69 2.45 -12.34
CA ALA A 178 -8.84 1.05 -12.68
C ALA A 178 -10.32 0.66 -12.79
N ARG A 179 -10.67 -0.09 -13.84
CA ARG A 179 -12.03 -0.53 -14.14
C ARG A 179 -12.04 -2.02 -14.42
N ASN A 180 -13.08 -2.70 -13.97
CA ASN A 180 -13.39 -4.04 -14.44
C ASN A 180 -14.42 -3.93 -15.55
N LEU A 181 -14.00 -4.13 -16.80
CA LEU A 181 -14.83 -3.98 -18.00
C LEU A 181 -15.97 -5.00 -18.09
N TRP A 182 -15.86 -6.11 -17.39
CA TRP A 182 -16.96 -7.11 -17.30
C TRP A 182 -18.21 -6.54 -16.63
N ASN A 183 -18.05 -5.60 -15.71
CA ASN A 183 -19.16 -5.00 -14.96
C ASN A 183 -19.98 -3.98 -15.78
N GLY A 184 -19.62 -3.73 -17.05
CA GLY A 184 -20.33 -2.80 -17.93
C GLY A 184 -19.85 -1.35 -17.82
N PRO A 185 -20.37 -0.46 -18.67
CA PRO A 185 -19.90 0.93 -18.79
C PRO A 185 -20.19 1.81 -17.56
N ASP A 186 -21.25 1.50 -16.80
CA ASP A 186 -21.64 2.24 -15.61
C ASP A 186 -20.99 1.71 -14.33
N ALA A 187 -20.02 0.80 -14.46
CA ALA A 187 -19.31 0.23 -13.34
C ALA A 187 -18.52 1.27 -12.54
N ARG A 188 -18.41 1.02 -11.25
CA ARG A 188 -17.57 1.84 -10.35
C ARG A 188 -16.13 1.84 -10.83
N VAL A 189 -15.47 2.96 -10.65
CA VAL A 189 -14.05 3.17 -10.96
C VAL A 189 -13.27 3.21 -9.66
N ALA A 190 -12.25 2.39 -9.55
CA ALA A 190 -11.28 2.49 -8.48
C ALA A 190 -10.15 3.45 -8.91
N PHE A 191 -9.48 4.05 -7.93
CA PHE A 191 -8.35 4.91 -8.21
C PHE A 191 -7.30 4.84 -7.11
N VAL A 192 -6.08 5.22 -7.46
CA VAL A 192 -4.98 5.52 -6.53
C VAL A 192 -4.30 6.82 -6.97
N ASP A 193 -3.98 7.66 -5.99
CA ASP A 193 -3.39 8.97 -6.21
C ASP A 193 -2.47 9.34 -5.04
N LEU A 194 -1.37 10.05 -5.30
CA LEU A 194 -0.45 10.58 -4.27
C LEU A 194 -0.72 12.06 -3.95
N GLY A 195 -1.98 12.51 -4.08
CA GLY A 195 -2.38 13.90 -3.91
C GLY A 195 -1.83 14.80 -5.02
N GLY A 196 -1.80 14.30 -6.24
CA GLY A 196 -1.25 14.99 -7.41
C GLY A 196 0.26 15.17 -7.40
N ARG A 197 1.01 14.42 -6.57
CA ARG A 197 2.46 14.57 -6.41
C ARG A 197 3.27 13.46 -7.10
N GLN A 198 2.62 12.54 -7.77
CA GLN A 198 3.29 11.48 -8.51
C GLN A 198 4.10 12.06 -9.67
N THR A 199 5.37 11.66 -9.74
CA THR A 199 6.31 12.07 -10.79
C THR A 199 6.64 10.94 -11.75
N ALA A 200 6.35 9.71 -11.35
CA ALA A 200 6.50 8.51 -12.17
C ALA A 200 5.46 7.47 -11.76
N TRP A 201 5.07 6.61 -12.69
CA TRP A 201 4.07 5.58 -12.43
C TRP A 201 4.14 4.44 -13.44
N THR A 202 3.56 3.30 -13.09
CA THR A 202 3.26 2.19 -14.01
C THR A 202 2.05 1.42 -13.50
N ALA A 203 1.27 0.86 -14.42
CA ALA A 203 0.20 -0.08 -14.12
C ALA A 203 0.56 -1.53 -14.48
N ASP A 204 1.76 -1.78 -14.95
CA ASP A 204 2.26 -3.10 -15.32
C ASP A 204 2.99 -3.74 -14.12
N ARG A 205 2.38 -4.78 -13.52
CA ARG A 205 2.96 -5.51 -12.40
C ARG A 205 4.30 -6.15 -12.77
N THR A 206 4.45 -6.62 -14.00
CA THR A 206 5.71 -7.25 -14.45
C THR A 206 6.84 -6.21 -14.53
N GLU A 207 6.54 -4.99 -14.92
CA GLU A 207 7.51 -3.89 -14.86
C GLU A 207 7.88 -3.54 -13.42
N PHE A 208 6.89 -3.40 -12.54
CA PHE A 208 7.12 -2.96 -11.17
C PHE A 208 7.77 -4.05 -10.31
N ILE A 209 7.13 -5.19 -10.22
CA ILE A 209 7.59 -6.30 -9.34
C ILE A 209 8.67 -7.15 -10.01
N GLY A 210 8.58 -7.32 -11.34
CA GLY A 210 9.41 -8.25 -12.10
C GLY A 210 8.70 -9.60 -12.34
N ARG A 211 9.06 -10.29 -13.41
CA ARG A 211 8.46 -11.58 -13.78
C ARG A 211 8.59 -12.63 -12.66
N ASN A 212 9.75 -12.67 -12.01
CA ASN A 212 10.07 -13.58 -10.90
C ASN A 212 10.33 -12.79 -9.59
N GLY A 213 9.92 -11.52 -9.54
CA GLY A 213 10.07 -10.68 -8.38
C GLY A 213 8.97 -10.90 -7.36
N THR A 214 9.16 -10.33 -6.18
CA THR A 214 8.22 -10.40 -5.07
C THR A 214 7.88 -8.99 -4.59
N VAL A 215 6.81 -8.86 -3.84
CA VAL A 215 6.41 -7.58 -3.23
C VAL A 215 7.41 -7.12 -2.17
N GLU A 216 8.18 -8.02 -1.59
CA GLU A 216 9.24 -7.72 -0.63
C GLU A 216 10.42 -7.02 -1.30
N TRP A 217 10.67 -7.33 -2.59
CA TRP A 217 11.79 -6.80 -3.35
C TRP A 217 11.40 -6.50 -4.81
N PRO A 218 10.57 -5.46 -5.06
CA PRO A 218 10.18 -5.10 -6.42
C PRO A 218 11.38 -4.73 -7.28
N THR A 219 11.49 -5.33 -8.45
CA THR A 219 12.64 -5.15 -9.36
C THR A 219 12.87 -3.68 -9.72
N ALA A 220 11.80 -2.93 -9.98
CA ALA A 220 11.90 -1.50 -10.29
C ALA A 220 12.53 -0.69 -9.15
N LEU A 221 12.20 -1.01 -7.90
CA LEU A 221 12.76 -0.33 -6.73
C LEU A 221 14.17 -0.80 -6.40
N ALA A 222 14.48 -2.09 -6.60
CA ALA A 222 15.81 -2.65 -6.39
C ALA A 222 16.83 -2.01 -7.32
N THR A 223 16.49 -1.87 -8.61
CA THR A 223 17.37 -1.28 -9.64
C THR A 223 17.34 0.24 -9.66
N GLY A 224 16.33 0.87 -9.04
CA GLY A 224 16.09 2.32 -9.15
C GLY A 224 15.62 2.73 -10.55
N ALA A 225 14.99 1.81 -11.29
CA ALA A 225 14.50 2.08 -12.62
C ALA A 225 13.38 3.13 -12.61
N VAL A 226 13.34 3.96 -13.65
CA VAL A 226 12.25 4.90 -13.87
C VAL A 226 11.02 4.14 -14.36
N LEU A 227 9.88 4.37 -13.73
CA LEU A 227 8.61 3.78 -14.16
C LEU A 227 8.16 4.38 -15.50
N SER A 228 7.74 3.52 -16.43
CA SER A 228 7.60 3.89 -17.85
C SER A 228 6.32 4.65 -18.22
N GLY A 229 5.40 4.86 -17.27
CA GLY A 229 4.11 5.48 -17.54
C GLY A 229 3.15 4.56 -18.32
N ARG A 230 3.29 3.23 -18.15
CA ARG A 230 2.49 2.25 -18.90
C ARG A 230 1.14 2.00 -18.25
N THR A 231 0.07 2.01 -19.04
CA THR A 231 -1.23 1.45 -18.68
C THR A 231 -1.37 0.04 -19.24
N VAL A 232 -2.25 -0.77 -18.65
CA VAL A 232 -2.49 -2.15 -19.07
C VAL A 232 -3.98 -2.46 -19.15
N ALA A 233 -4.31 -3.48 -19.95
CA ALA A 233 -5.64 -4.06 -20.04
C ALA A 233 -5.52 -5.58 -20.16
N GLY A 234 -6.24 -6.32 -19.31
CA GLY A 234 -6.32 -7.77 -19.36
C GLY A 234 -5.04 -8.54 -19.02
N LEU A 235 -4.10 -7.89 -18.33
CA LEU A 235 -2.89 -8.50 -17.79
C LEU A 235 -2.91 -8.48 -16.25
N ASP A 236 -1.76 -8.68 -15.62
CA ASP A 236 -1.60 -8.61 -14.16
C ASP A 236 -1.76 -7.13 -13.69
N PRO A 237 -2.97 -6.68 -13.32
CA PRO A 237 -3.23 -5.26 -13.09
C PRO A 237 -2.72 -4.81 -11.73
N CYS A 238 -1.91 -3.77 -11.74
CA CYS A 238 -1.52 -3.04 -10.53
C CYS A 238 -1.58 -1.53 -10.78
N SER A 239 -1.27 -0.75 -9.76
CA SER A 239 -0.93 0.65 -9.89
C SER A 239 0.21 0.95 -8.94
N ALA A 240 1.35 1.35 -9.46
CA ALA A 240 2.49 1.84 -8.72
C ALA A 240 2.74 3.30 -9.07
N LEU A 241 2.58 4.20 -8.09
CA LEU A 241 2.83 5.64 -8.23
C LEU A 241 4.01 6.03 -7.36
N GLN A 242 4.90 6.82 -7.89
CA GLN A 242 6.12 7.26 -7.21
C GLN A 242 6.25 8.78 -7.19
N THR A 243 6.77 9.29 -6.09
CA THR A 243 7.18 10.69 -5.94
C THR A 243 8.56 10.77 -5.30
N SER A 244 9.31 11.82 -5.63
CA SER A 244 10.61 12.11 -5.00
C SER A 244 10.47 13.18 -3.92
N VAL A 245 11.21 13.01 -2.84
CA VAL A 245 11.21 13.93 -1.68
C VAL A 245 12.64 14.22 -1.26
N THR A 246 12.97 15.49 -1.15
CA THR A 246 14.24 15.96 -0.54
C THR A 246 13.94 16.51 0.85
N LEU A 247 14.67 16.05 1.86
CA LEU A 247 14.47 16.38 3.27
C LEU A 247 15.76 16.91 3.91
#